data_0c7c0dbea3a719b5571e8026a2661a47
#
_entry.id   0c7c0dbea3a719b5571e8026a2661a47
#
_cell.length_a   1.000
_cell.length_b   1.000
_cell.length_c   1.000
_cell.angle_alpha   90.00
_cell.angle_beta   90.00
_cell.angle_gamma   90.00
#
_symmetry.space_group_name_H-M   'P 1'
#
loop_
_entity.id
_entity.type
_entity.pdbx_description
1 polymer ?
#
loop_
_entity_poly.entity_id
_entity_poly.type
_entity_poly.pdbx_seq_one_letter_code
_entity_poly.pdbx_strand_id
1 'polypeptide(L)'
;MERIITIGREIGRRLAEKLQFAFFDYQIVTELAKRTAFAEEYILSIQEKRPYPVLPVPTVRMWAPPNPMLDQHLEVFLKESEVIRDMADKAPCVIVGRCADYVLRHRKPLRLFFYADIADRMERCRKRNEEQKSMNHDVLRRIITQTDKNRSRYYEFLSGQKWGAKENYDLCINTSSADTEKIIQCVISLL
;
A
#
# COMPACT_ATOMS: atom_id res chain seq x y z
N MET A 1 15.53 2.21 -9.20
CA MET A 1 15.48 1.49 -7.89
C MET A 1 14.22 0.64 -7.90
N GLU A 2 14.37 -0.67 -8.03
CA GLU A 2 13.24 -1.59 -8.11
C GLU A 2 12.49 -1.67 -6.77
N ARG A 3 11.18 -1.68 -6.84
CA ARG A 3 10.30 -1.69 -5.65
C ARG A 3 10.39 -3.04 -4.93
N ILE A 4 10.40 -3.02 -3.60
CA ILE A 4 10.24 -4.24 -2.80
C ILE A 4 8.86 -4.83 -3.08
N ILE A 5 8.83 -5.95 -3.80
CA ILE A 5 7.59 -6.68 -4.08
C ILE A 5 7.16 -7.41 -2.81
N THR A 6 6.00 -7.04 -2.30
CA THR A 6 5.42 -7.68 -1.10
C THR A 6 4.67 -8.96 -1.48
N ILE A 7 4.59 -9.88 -0.52
CA ILE A 7 3.78 -11.10 -0.67
C ILE A 7 2.30 -10.77 -0.93
N GLY A 8 1.78 -9.69 -0.32
CA GLY A 8 0.41 -9.25 -0.55
C GLY A 8 0.10 -8.91 -2.01
N ARG A 9 1.09 -8.35 -2.75
CA ARG A 9 0.94 -8.11 -4.19
C ARG A 9 0.83 -9.41 -4.98
N GLU A 10 1.65 -10.39 -4.64
CA GLU A 10 1.60 -11.71 -5.32
C GLU A 10 0.30 -12.43 -5.04
N ILE A 11 -0.09 -12.51 -3.77
CA ILE A 11 -1.36 -13.14 -3.37
C ILE A 11 -2.53 -12.41 -4.02
N GLY A 12 -2.54 -11.08 -4.00
CA GLY A 12 -3.59 -10.27 -4.62
C GLY A 12 -3.72 -10.51 -6.11
N ARG A 13 -2.59 -10.60 -6.86
CA ARG A 13 -2.60 -10.89 -8.28
C ARG A 13 -3.16 -12.31 -8.56
N ARG A 14 -2.68 -13.32 -7.84
CA ARG A 14 -3.15 -14.72 -8.01
C ARG A 14 -4.62 -14.88 -7.60
N LEU A 15 -5.07 -14.15 -6.58
CA LEU A 15 -6.47 -14.11 -6.16
C LEU A 15 -7.34 -13.51 -7.27
N ALA A 16 -6.93 -12.38 -7.85
CA ALA A 16 -7.65 -11.74 -8.96
C ALA A 16 -7.73 -12.67 -10.18
N GLU A 17 -6.65 -13.36 -10.54
CA GLU A 17 -6.61 -14.35 -11.63
C GLU A 17 -7.62 -15.49 -11.39
N LYS A 18 -7.65 -16.08 -10.19
CA LYS A 18 -8.57 -17.17 -9.84
C LYS A 18 -10.03 -16.73 -9.84
N LEU A 19 -10.32 -15.53 -9.39
CA LEU A 19 -11.66 -14.98 -9.33
C LEU A 19 -12.11 -14.32 -10.64
N GLN A 20 -11.23 -14.19 -11.62
CA GLN A 20 -11.45 -13.41 -12.84
C GLN A 20 -11.81 -11.94 -12.54
N PHE A 21 -11.24 -11.39 -11.49
CA PHE A 21 -11.39 -10.00 -11.08
C PHE A 21 -10.30 -9.13 -11.69
N ALA A 22 -10.58 -7.84 -11.84
CA ALA A 22 -9.56 -6.86 -12.20
C ALA A 22 -8.50 -6.75 -11.08
N PHE A 23 -7.22 -6.56 -11.46
CA PHE A 23 -6.13 -6.37 -10.52
C PHE A 23 -5.55 -4.97 -10.66
N PHE A 24 -5.55 -4.21 -9.57
CA PHE A 24 -5.05 -2.84 -9.55
C PHE A 24 -3.94 -2.67 -8.50
N ASP A 25 -2.79 -2.23 -8.96
CA ASP A 25 -1.63 -1.82 -8.16
C ASP A 25 -0.98 -0.59 -8.81
N TYR A 26 -0.06 -0.80 -9.76
CA TYR A 26 0.62 0.29 -10.47
C TYR A 26 -0.29 1.01 -11.45
N GLN A 27 -1.29 0.35 -11.99
CA GLN A 27 -2.27 0.94 -12.90
C GLN A 27 -2.98 2.16 -12.32
N ILE A 28 -3.13 2.21 -10.98
CA ILE A 28 -3.69 3.39 -10.31
C ILE A 28 -2.77 4.61 -10.49
N VAL A 29 -1.44 4.42 -10.38
CA VAL A 29 -0.46 5.50 -10.59
C VAL A 29 -0.50 5.99 -12.03
N THR A 30 -0.46 5.08 -12.98
CA THR A 30 -0.52 5.42 -14.41
C THR A 30 -1.80 6.16 -14.76
N GLU A 31 -2.94 5.72 -14.24
CA GLU A 31 -4.22 6.40 -14.48
C GLU A 31 -4.28 7.77 -13.80
N LEU A 32 -3.72 7.88 -12.59
CA LEU A 32 -3.62 9.15 -11.88
C LEU A 32 -2.72 10.14 -12.63
N ALA A 33 -1.57 9.70 -13.14
CA ALA A 33 -0.67 10.53 -13.94
C ALA A 33 -1.35 11.04 -15.22
N LYS A 34 -2.20 10.24 -15.87
CA LYS A 34 -3.00 10.68 -17.03
C LYS A 34 -4.05 11.74 -16.69
N ARG A 35 -4.60 11.71 -15.48
CA ARG A 35 -5.65 12.64 -15.03
C ARG A 35 -5.11 13.89 -14.35
N THR A 36 -3.82 13.96 -14.12
CA THR A 36 -3.16 15.07 -13.43
C THR A 36 -1.93 15.52 -14.20
N ALA A 37 -1.35 16.67 -13.83
CA ALA A 37 -0.06 17.11 -14.37
C ALA A 37 1.15 16.46 -13.64
N PHE A 38 0.91 15.53 -12.71
CA PHE A 38 1.97 14.90 -11.95
C PHE A 38 2.60 13.73 -12.71
N ALA A 39 3.93 13.69 -12.74
CA ALA A 39 4.66 12.55 -13.26
C ALA A 39 4.51 11.32 -12.33
N GLU A 40 4.54 10.11 -12.88
CA GLU A 40 4.42 8.87 -12.09
C GLU A 40 5.48 8.76 -10.99
N GLU A 41 6.73 9.17 -11.28
CA GLU A 41 7.83 9.19 -10.31
C GLU A 41 7.55 10.11 -9.13
N TYR A 42 6.89 11.25 -9.38
CA TYR A 42 6.50 12.17 -8.33
C TYR A 42 5.42 11.56 -7.43
N ILE A 43 4.37 10.98 -8.01
CA ILE A 43 3.29 10.28 -7.29
C ILE A 43 3.88 9.18 -6.40
N LEU A 44 4.76 8.34 -6.94
CA LEU A 44 5.43 7.28 -6.20
C LEU A 44 6.31 7.85 -5.08
N SER A 45 7.00 8.96 -5.34
CA SER A 45 7.87 9.60 -4.35
C SER A 45 7.10 10.11 -3.14
N ILE A 46 5.89 10.61 -3.32
CA ILE A 46 5.01 11.05 -2.23
C ILE A 46 4.64 9.88 -1.32
N GLN A 47 4.31 8.74 -1.90
CA GLN A 47 3.90 7.54 -1.15
C GLN A 47 5.07 6.86 -0.40
N GLU A 48 6.29 7.05 -0.89
CA GLU A 48 7.50 6.45 -0.34
C GLU A 48 8.32 7.41 0.54
N LYS A 49 8.11 8.72 0.41
CA LYS A 49 8.77 9.74 1.26
C LYS A 49 7.99 9.93 2.57
N ARG A 50 8.69 10.48 3.56
CA ARG A 50 8.06 10.84 4.83
C ARG A 50 6.96 11.88 4.58
N PRO A 51 5.70 11.62 4.94
CA PRO A 51 4.77 12.73 5.14
C PRO A 51 5.40 13.66 6.18
N TYR A 52 5.31 14.95 5.96
CA TYR A 52 5.84 15.93 6.90
C TYR A 52 5.23 15.66 8.28
N PRO A 53 6.04 15.76 9.37
CA PRO A 53 5.49 15.65 10.71
C PRO A 53 4.48 16.78 10.88
N VAL A 54 3.22 16.44 10.89
CA VAL A 54 2.19 17.31 11.45
C VAL A 54 2.46 17.30 12.93
N LEU A 55 3.12 18.33 13.44
CA LEU A 55 3.28 18.52 14.87
C LEU A 55 1.88 18.50 15.49
N PRO A 56 1.59 17.64 16.46
CA PRO A 56 0.32 17.63 17.16
C PRO A 56 0.30 18.80 18.15
N VAL A 57 0.17 20.02 17.62
CA VAL A 57 0.01 21.20 18.47
C VAL A 57 -1.33 21.82 18.14
N PRO A 58 -2.36 21.56 18.96
CA PRO A 58 -3.72 22.09 18.73
C PRO A 58 -3.78 23.61 18.69
N THR A 59 -2.80 24.30 19.22
CA THR A 59 -2.79 25.76 19.41
C THR A 59 -2.07 26.55 18.30
N VAL A 60 -1.30 25.91 17.41
CA VAL A 60 -0.50 26.63 16.38
C VAL A 60 -1.18 26.65 15.00
N ARG A 61 -2.32 25.96 14.85
CA ARG A 61 -3.01 25.84 13.55
C ARG A 61 -3.54 27.18 13.00
N MET A 62 -3.65 28.20 13.83
CA MET A 62 -4.16 29.53 13.43
C MET A 62 -3.12 30.43 12.76
N TRP A 63 -1.81 30.10 12.87
CA TRP A 63 -0.71 30.94 12.35
C TRP A 63 0.35 30.16 11.57
N ALA A 64 0.16 28.86 11.29
CA ALA A 64 1.09 28.15 10.45
C ALA A 64 0.94 28.62 8.99
N PRO A 65 2.02 29.02 8.33
CA PRO A 65 1.95 29.38 6.92
C PRO A 65 1.48 28.18 6.09
N PRO A 66 0.78 28.39 4.96
CA PRO A 66 0.42 27.34 4.03
C PRO A 66 1.66 26.48 3.74
N ASN A 67 1.52 25.17 3.85
CA ASN A 67 2.59 24.22 3.50
C ASN A 67 2.29 23.62 2.12
N PRO A 68 2.89 24.14 1.04
CA PRO A 68 2.58 23.70 -0.32
C PRO A 68 2.80 22.21 -0.54
N MET A 69 3.74 21.59 0.19
CA MET A 69 3.98 20.14 0.07
C MET A 69 2.87 19.32 0.71
N LEU A 70 2.27 19.79 1.81
CA LEU A 70 1.13 19.15 2.43
C LEU A 70 -0.09 19.21 1.52
N ASP A 71 -0.32 20.36 0.93
CA ASP A 71 -1.43 20.61 0.00
C ASP A 71 -1.32 19.69 -1.23
N GLN A 72 -0.11 19.56 -1.80
CA GLN A 72 0.16 18.64 -2.90
C GLN A 72 -0.05 17.17 -2.52
N HIS A 73 0.35 16.74 -1.32
CA HIS A 73 0.11 15.36 -0.86
C HIS A 73 -1.39 15.06 -0.73
N LEU A 74 -2.15 16.02 -0.22
CA LEU A 74 -3.61 15.88 -0.11
C LEU A 74 -4.26 15.89 -1.49
N GLU A 75 -3.82 16.73 -2.41
CA GLU A 75 -4.31 16.78 -3.78
C GLU A 75 -4.10 15.43 -4.48
N VAL A 76 -2.87 14.89 -4.44
CA VAL A 76 -2.56 13.58 -5.01
C VAL A 76 -3.45 12.50 -4.41
N PHE A 77 -3.64 12.48 -3.08
CA PHE A 77 -4.49 11.50 -2.43
C PHE A 77 -5.97 11.63 -2.83
N LEU A 78 -6.50 12.85 -2.92
CA LEU A 78 -7.87 13.08 -3.34
C LEU A 78 -8.11 12.57 -4.76
N LYS A 79 -7.19 12.89 -5.68
CA LYS A 79 -7.25 12.40 -7.06
C LYS A 79 -7.06 10.89 -7.18
N GLU A 80 -6.14 10.31 -6.41
CA GLU A 80 -5.97 8.85 -6.31
C GLU A 80 -7.24 8.18 -5.79
N SER A 81 -7.91 8.79 -4.81
CA SER A 81 -9.17 8.28 -4.27
C SER A 81 -10.31 8.31 -5.30
N GLU A 82 -10.36 9.31 -6.19
CA GLU A 82 -11.29 9.35 -7.32
C GLU A 82 -11.01 8.18 -8.28
N VAL A 83 -9.75 7.98 -8.66
CA VAL A 83 -9.34 6.88 -9.55
C VAL A 83 -9.70 5.51 -8.96
N ILE A 84 -9.43 5.30 -7.65
CA ILE A 84 -9.76 4.05 -6.95
C ILE A 84 -11.27 3.78 -6.98
N ARG A 85 -12.09 4.79 -6.71
CA ARG A 85 -13.56 4.64 -6.75
C ARG A 85 -14.04 4.29 -8.15
N ASP A 86 -13.57 5.02 -9.17
CA ASP A 86 -13.93 4.78 -10.57
C ASP A 86 -13.54 3.37 -11.03
N MET A 87 -12.37 2.88 -10.62
CA MET A 87 -11.93 1.52 -10.94
C MET A 87 -12.81 0.47 -10.25
N ALA A 88 -13.15 0.68 -8.98
CA ALA A 88 -14.01 -0.22 -8.22
C ALA A 88 -15.48 -0.20 -8.69
N ASP A 89 -15.91 0.86 -9.40
CA ASP A 89 -17.25 0.94 -9.98
C ASP A 89 -17.39 0.15 -11.28
N LYS A 90 -16.30 -0.06 -11.99
CA LYS A 90 -16.32 -0.69 -13.32
C LYS A 90 -16.46 -2.21 -13.27
N ALA A 91 -15.83 -2.86 -12.29
CA ALA A 91 -15.83 -4.32 -12.16
C ALA A 91 -15.40 -4.77 -10.77
N PRO A 92 -15.72 -6.02 -10.36
CA PRO A 92 -15.11 -6.66 -9.21
C PRO A 92 -13.58 -6.63 -9.33
N CYS A 93 -12.90 -6.24 -8.26
CA CYS A 93 -11.47 -6.00 -8.33
C CYS A 93 -10.72 -6.33 -7.04
N VAL A 94 -9.42 -6.58 -7.19
CA VAL A 94 -8.45 -6.67 -6.11
C VAL A 94 -7.52 -5.47 -6.20
N ILE A 95 -7.46 -4.67 -5.16
CA ILE A 95 -6.62 -3.46 -5.08
C ILE A 95 -5.54 -3.68 -4.02
N VAL A 96 -4.29 -3.32 -4.34
CA VAL A 96 -3.16 -3.50 -3.42
C VAL A 96 -2.66 -2.16 -2.89
N GLY A 97 -2.85 -1.95 -1.58
CA GLY A 97 -2.35 -0.78 -0.86
C GLY A 97 -3.13 0.51 -1.15
N ARG A 98 -2.43 1.66 -1.14
CA ARG A 98 -2.96 3.01 -1.49
C ARG A 98 -4.14 3.48 -0.64
N CYS A 99 -4.20 3.01 0.61
CA CYS A 99 -5.34 3.28 1.49
C CYS A 99 -6.71 2.92 0.86
N ALA A 100 -6.74 1.96 -0.10
CA ALA A 100 -7.96 1.60 -0.81
C ALA A 100 -9.05 1.06 0.14
N ASP A 101 -8.65 0.36 1.20
CA ASP A 101 -9.51 -0.08 2.29
C ASP A 101 -10.26 1.08 2.96
N TYR A 102 -9.56 2.19 3.20
CA TYR A 102 -10.14 3.42 3.76
C TYR A 102 -10.97 4.20 2.73
N VAL A 103 -10.46 4.32 1.50
CA VAL A 103 -11.16 5.02 0.39
C VAL A 103 -12.50 4.36 0.10
N LEU A 104 -12.54 3.02 0.09
CA LEU A 104 -13.72 2.22 -0.23
C LEU A 104 -14.52 1.75 1.01
N ARG A 105 -14.23 2.26 2.20
CA ARG A 105 -14.83 1.79 3.47
C ARG A 105 -16.36 1.74 3.47
N HIS A 106 -17.01 2.64 2.73
CA HIS A 106 -18.49 2.67 2.63
C HIS A 106 -19.04 1.52 1.77
N ARG A 107 -18.20 0.86 0.98
CA ARG A 107 -18.56 -0.32 0.15
C ARG A 107 -18.32 -1.64 0.87
N LYS A 108 -17.80 -1.59 2.11
CA LYS A 108 -17.47 -2.75 2.94
C LYS A 108 -16.62 -3.79 2.17
N PRO A 109 -15.45 -3.40 1.61
CA PRO A 109 -14.58 -4.35 0.92
C PRO A 109 -14.03 -5.36 1.92
N LEU A 110 -13.70 -6.57 1.47
CA LEU A 110 -12.92 -7.52 2.27
C LEU A 110 -11.48 -6.98 2.42
N ARG A 111 -11.08 -6.65 3.65
CA ARG A 111 -9.80 -6.00 3.97
C ARG A 111 -8.81 -7.02 4.51
N LEU A 112 -7.72 -7.21 3.78
CA LEU A 112 -6.71 -8.22 4.10
C LEU A 112 -5.38 -7.54 4.44
N PHE A 113 -4.77 -7.95 5.55
CA PHE A 113 -3.42 -7.54 5.92
C PHE A 113 -2.47 -8.73 5.93
N PHE A 114 -1.44 -8.69 5.08
CA PHE A 114 -0.42 -9.74 5.00
C PHE A 114 0.87 -9.25 5.68
N TYR A 115 1.39 -10.06 6.58
CA TYR A 115 2.66 -9.81 7.25
C TYR A 115 3.54 -11.06 7.25
N ALA A 116 4.81 -10.90 7.56
CA ALA A 116 5.76 -11.99 7.69
C ALA A 116 6.98 -11.54 8.51
N ASP A 117 7.71 -12.50 9.02
CA ASP A 117 8.97 -12.27 9.72
C ASP A 117 10.00 -11.64 8.77
N ILE A 118 10.86 -10.78 9.32
CA ILE A 118 11.81 -10.02 8.52
C ILE A 118 12.78 -10.93 7.76
N ALA A 119 13.16 -12.07 8.34
CA ALA A 119 14.06 -13.04 7.69
C ALA A 119 13.43 -13.62 6.43
N ASP A 120 12.16 -14.04 6.49
CA ASP A 120 11.44 -14.61 5.34
C ASP A 120 11.19 -13.58 4.25
N ARG A 121 10.96 -12.34 4.64
CA ARG A 121 10.81 -11.23 3.71
C ARG A 121 12.10 -10.94 2.96
N MET A 122 13.23 -10.96 3.65
CA MET A 122 14.56 -10.79 3.06
C MET A 122 14.90 -11.92 2.09
N GLU A 123 14.61 -13.16 2.47
CA GLU A 123 14.82 -14.33 1.62
C GLU A 123 13.99 -14.24 0.33
N ARG A 124 12.71 -13.85 0.44
CA ARG A 124 11.84 -13.63 -0.73
C ARG A 124 12.35 -12.51 -1.64
N CYS A 125 12.84 -11.41 -1.06
CA CYS A 125 13.44 -10.33 -1.83
C CYS A 125 14.64 -10.84 -2.63
N ARG A 126 15.55 -11.61 -2.02
CA ARG A 126 16.71 -12.17 -2.68
C ARG A 126 16.36 -13.16 -3.79
N LYS A 127 15.31 -13.97 -3.60
CA LYS A 127 14.87 -14.95 -4.62
C LYS A 127 14.28 -14.27 -5.87
N ARG A 128 13.74 -13.07 -5.74
CA ARG A 128 12.97 -12.40 -6.79
C ARG A 128 13.74 -11.33 -7.57
N ASN A 129 14.81 -10.82 -7.00
CA ASN A 129 15.52 -9.67 -7.56
C ASN A 129 17.03 -9.91 -7.50
N GLU A 130 17.67 -9.93 -8.68
CA GLU A 130 19.13 -10.15 -8.79
C GLU A 130 19.92 -9.06 -8.07
N GLU A 131 19.52 -7.79 -8.13
CA GLU A 131 20.17 -6.70 -7.39
C GLU A 131 20.14 -6.94 -5.88
N GLN A 132 19.06 -7.54 -5.37
CA GLN A 132 18.90 -7.83 -3.95
C GLN A 132 19.60 -9.10 -3.50
N LYS A 133 19.97 -10.00 -4.42
CA LYS A 133 20.76 -11.20 -4.12
C LYS A 133 22.13 -10.86 -3.55
N SER A 134 22.81 -9.90 -4.16
CA SER A 134 24.15 -9.44 -3.78
C SER A 134 24.18 -8.41 -2.66
N MET A 135 23.00 -7.92 -2.25
CA MET A 135 22.89 -6.85 -1.26
C MET A 135 23.28 -7.33 0.14
N ASN A 136 24.04 -6.49 0.86
CA ASN A 136 24.38 -6.74 2.25
C ASN A 136 23.11 -6.93 3.10
N HIS A 137 23.18 -7.88 4.06
CA HIS A 137 22.08 -8.26 4.92
C HIS A 137 21.46 -7.06 5.65
N ASP A 138 22.30 -6.22 6.27
CA ASP A 138 21.84 -5.09 7.07
C ASP A 138 21.24 -3.98 6.21
N VAL A 139 21.78 -3.79 5.02
CA VAL A 139 21.25 -2.85 4.03
C VAL A 139 19.85 -3.28 3.59
N LEU A 140 19.67 -4.54 3.18
CA LEU A 140 18.37 -5.06 2.77
C LEU A 140 17.33 -4.98 3.91
N ARG A 141 17.71 -5.36 5.13
CA ARG A 141 16.87 -5.23 6.33
C ARG A 141 16.43 -3.79 6.56
N ARG A 142 17.37 -2.84 6.45
CA ARG A 142 17.08 -1.41 6.60
C ARG A 142 16.09 -0.92 5.56
N ILE A 143 16.27 -1.31 4.30
CA ILE A 143 15.36 -0.92 3.20
C ILE A 143 13.95 -1.44 3.47
N ILE A 144 13.78 -2.72 3.82
CA ILE A 144 12.48 -3.31 4.12
C ILE A 144 11.80 -2.58 5.29
N THR A 145 12.54 -2.38 6.39
CA THR A 145 12.00 -1.70 7.57
C THR A 145 11.63 -0.24 7.29
N GLN A 146 12.45 0.45 6.51
CA GLN A 146 12.16 1.84 6.12
C GLN A 146 10.93 1.93 5.22
N THR A 147 10.78 1.00 4.29
CA THR A 147 9.59 0.91 3.42
C THR A 147 8.32 0.72 4.25
N ASP A 148 8.35 -0.16 5.26
CA ASP A 148 7.19 -0.35 6.15
C ASP A 148 6.88 0.90 6.97
N LYS A 149 7.91 1.55 7.51
CA LYS A 149 7.73 2.82 8.24
C LYS A 149 7.11 3.91 7.36
N ASN A 150 7.49 3.99 6.10
CA ASN A 150 6.95 4.97 5.17
C ASN A 150 5.48 4.66 4.85
N ARG A 151 5.15 3.38 4.59
CA ARG A 151 3.77 2.92 4.37
C ARG A 151 2.87 3.16 5.57
N SER A 152 3.36 2.82 6.78
CA SER A 152 2.63 3.07 8.03
C SER A 152 2.29 4.54 8.19
N ARG A 153 3.28 5.42 8.04
CA ARG A 153 3.09 6.87 8.16
C ARG A 153 2.13 7.43 7.12
N TYR A 154 2.26 6.98 5.88
CA TYR A 154 1.38 7.41 4.81
C TYR A 154 -0.08 6.99 5.08
N TYR A 155 -0.28 5.74 5.46
CA TYR A 155 -1.59 5.20 5.81
C TYR A 155 -2.21 5.93 7.01
N GLU A 156 -1.44 6.08 8.10
CA GLU A 156 -1.88 6.76 9.32
C GLU A 156 -2.22 8.22 9.08
N PHE A 157 -1.40 8.91 8.27
CA PHE A 157 -1.65 10.31 7.92
C PHE A 157 -2.96 10.50 7.16
N LEU A 158 -3.27 9.61 6.20
CA LEU A 158 -4.45 9.75 5.34
C LEU A 158 -5.72 9.18 5.96
N SER A 159 -5.63 8.07 6.68
CA SER A 159 -6.79 7.37 7.25
C SER A 159 -7.08 7.75 8.70
N GLY A 160 -6.10 8.28 9.43
CA GLY A 160 -6.15 8.44 10.87
C GLY A 160 -6.10 7.12 11.65
N GLN A 161 -5.88 5.98 10.95
CA GLN A 161 -5.89 4.64 11.52
C GLN A 161 -4.47 4.08 11.60
N LYS A 162 -4.20 3.23 12.59
CA LYS A 162 -2.90 2.58 12.71
C LYS A 162 -2.74 1.47 11.69
N TRP A 163 -1.69 1.54 10.88
CA TRP A 163 -1.38 0.52 9.88
C TRP A 163 -1.06 -0.83 10.53
N GLY A 164 -1.69 -1.90 10.03
CA GLY A 164 -1.52 -3.26 10.56
C GLY A 164 -2.24 -3.53 11.89
N ALA A 165 -3.00 -2.58 12.43
CA ALA A 165 -3.85 -2.85 13.58
C ALA A 165 -5.02 -3.74 13.15
N LYS A 166 -5.19 -4.87 13.85
CA LYS A 166 -6.16 -5.92 13.49
C LYS A 166 -7.60 -5.41 13.35
N GLU A 167 -7.95 -4.37 14.08
CA GLU A 167 -9.27 -3.73 14.07
C GLU A 167 -9.64 -3.10 12.72
N ASN A 168 -8.64 -2.81 11.90
CA ASN A 168 -8.82 -2.19 10.58
C ASN A 168 -8.99 -3.20 9.46
N TYR A 169 -8.82 -4.50 9.73
CA TYR A 169 -8.83 -5.55 8.72
C TYR A 169 -9.76 -6.70 9.11
N ASP A 170 -10.31 -7.35 8.12
CA ASP A 170 -11.18 -8.51 8.32
C ASP A 170 -10.34 -9.78 8.52
N LEU A 171 -9.14 -9.83 7.92
CA LEU A 171 -8.14 -10.86 8.16
C LEU A 171 -6.72 -10.27 8.22
N CYS A 172 -5.93 -10.73 9.22
CA CYS A 172 -4.50 -10.49 9.32
C CYS A 172 -3.78 -11.84 9.20
N ILE A 173 -2.99 -12.02 8.14
CA ILE A 173 -2.42 -13.32 7.78
C ILE A 173 -0.90 -13.28 7.86
N ASN A 174 -0.31 -14.14 8.73
CA ASN A 174 1.12 -14.40 8.74
C ASN A 174 1.47 -15.32 7.58
N THR A 175 2.36 -14.85 6.70
CA THR A 175 2.78 -15.58 5.50
C THR A 175 4.18 -16.19 5.62
N SER A 176 4.77 -16.21 6.82
CA SER A 176 6.12 -16.78 7.02
C SER A 176 6.14 -18.28 6.75
N SER A 177 5.21 -19.02 7.33
CA SER A 177 5.13 -20.47 7.23
C SER A 177 3.92 -20.98 6.47
N ALA A 178 3.07 -20.10 5.96
CA ALA A 178 1.83 -20.50 5.30
C ALA A 178 2.03 -20.69 3.79
N ASP A 179 1.45 -21.75 3.27
CA ASP A 179 1.36 -22.01 1.84
C ASP A 179 0.48 -20.94 1.18
N THR A 180 1.02 -20.26 0.19
CA THR A 180 0.32 -19.20 -0.56
C THR A 180 -0.99 -19.71 -1.18
N GLU A 181 -1.01 -20.95 -1.68
CA GLU A 181 -2.20 -21.53 -2.30
C GLU A 181 -3.31 -21.76 -1.27
N LYS A 182 -2.96 -22.26 -0.08
CA LYS A 182 -3.92 -22.42 1.03
C LYS A 182 -4.48 -21.07 1.51
N ILE A 183 -3.64 -20.04 1.56
CA ILE A 183 -4.10 -18.69 1.88
C ILE A 183 -5.15 -18.22 0.86
N ILE A 184 -4.87 -18.39 -0.44
CA ILE A 184 -5.77 -17.98 -1.52
C ILE A 184 -7.10 -18.73 -1.41
N GLN A 185 -7.08 -20.04 -1.19
CA GLN A 185 -8.30 -20.84 -1.01
C GLN A 185 -9.11 -20.39 0.21
N CYS A 186 -8.44 -20.10 1.33
CA CYS A 186 -9.09 -19.57 2.52
C CYS A 186 -9.78 -18.22 2.23
N VAL A 187 -9.12 -17.31 1.52
CA VAL A 187 -9.72 -16.01 1.17
C VAL A 187 -10.91 -16.20 0.23
N ILE A 188 -10.81 -17.07 -0.77
CA ILE A 188 -11.93 -17.38 -1.69
C ILE A 188 -13.15 -17.92 -0.94
N SER A 189 -12.94 -18.73 0.09
CA SER A 189 -14.06 -19.29 0.87
C SER A 189 -14.81 -18.27 1.73
N LEU A 190 -14.32 -17.04 1.84
CA LEU A 190 -14.95 -15.94 2.57
C LEU A 190 -15.73 -14.97 1.67
N LEU A 191 -15.61 -15.12 0.36
CA LEU A 191 -16.33 -14.32 -0.63
C LEU A 191 -17.66 -14.94 -1.02
#